data_8e96f056b7ec6fbcaa3569109c73f9ae
#
_entry.id   8e96f056b7ec6fbcaa3569109c73f9ae
#
_cell.length_a   1.000
_cell.length_b   1.000
_cell.length_c   1.000
_cell.angle_alpha   90.00
_cell.angle_beta   90.00
_cell.angle_gamma   90.00
#
_symmetry.space_group_name_H-M   'P 1'
#
loop_
_entity.id
_entity.type
_entity.pdbx_description
1 polymer ?
#
loop_
_entity_poly.entity_id
_entity_poly.type
_entity_poly.pdbx_seq_one_letter_code
_entity_poly.pdbx_strand_id
1 'polypeptide(L)'
;MGGRSNTGSGSTSPNKTKPSETKTSTKGTDIKLEAGTNKTYLCAHICAASKAPKIGKNGQKLYQRAVTTAIQAEAEANFGVWAYLAEVGYNMRTKPPKALMSDREGRRHRPSSFPLGAAKREIEDMGKGVFRIPDVTVLKIKAPEIIAMRKSGVIDWNRFNPINANIENLVEIKFGKDKWGDMQYEDYEQIAEGKVRELADTDCSCDTRKPPSGGVKIPVYPPIKNPNPLGSAIFRPVSNALAPRKTIPSMLGGLGKLIAPPS
;
A
#
# COMPACT_ATOMS: atom_id res chain seq x y z
N MET A 1 0.58 87.86 -4.83
CA MET A 1 0.26 87.19 -3.57
C MET A 1 -0.29 85.82 -3.96
N GLY A 2 0.56 84.81 -3.94
CA GLY A 2 0.25 83.46 -4.45
C GLY A 2 0.17 82.51 -3.28
N GLY A 3 -0.99 81.84 -3.16
CA GLY A 3 -1.22 80.75 -2.20
C GLY A 3 -0.82 79.44 -2.84
N ARG A 4 0.12 78.72 -2.26
CA ARG A 4 0.46 77.32 -2.59
C ARG A 4 -0.45 76.40 -1.79
N SER A 5 -1.28 75.61 -2.44
CA SER A 5 -1.98 74.47 -1.87
C SER A 5 -1.10 73.20 -2.00
N ASN A 6 -0.86 72.59 -0.87
CA ASN A 6 -0.07 71.37 -0.68
C ASN A 6 -1.02 70.15 -0.65
N THR A 7 -1.03 69.36 -1.71
CA THR A 7 -1.79 68.10 -1.79
C THR A 7 -0.93 66.94 -1.29
N GLY A 8 -1.22 66.45 -0.08
CA GLY A 8 -0.59 65.27 0.52
C GLY A 8 -1.11 64.00 -0.14
N SER A 9 -0.24 63.25 -0.82
CA SER A 9 -0.52 61.89 -1.28
C SER A 9 -0.40 60.90 -0.12
N GLY A 10 -1.55 60.38 0.32
CA GLY A 10 -1.62 59.25 1.25
C GLY A 10 -1.30 57.95 0.55
N SER A 11 -0.17 57.38 0.89
CA SER A 11 0.22 56.03 0.48
C SER A 11 -0.51 55.01 1.34
N THR A 12 -1.51 54.32 0.79
CA THR A 12 -2.13 53.15 1.43
C THR A 12 -1.31 51.89 1.13
N SER A 13 -0.61 51.38 2.14
CA SER A 13 0.04 50.05 2.12
C SER A 13 -1.00 48.94 1.93
N PRO A 14 -0.71 47.93 1.09
CA PRO A 14 -1.58 46.79 0.96
C PRO A 14 -1.55 45.93 2.22
N ASN A 15 -2.71 45.69 2.76
CA ASN A 15 -2.97 44.83 3.90
C ASN A 15 -2.46 43.41 3.59
N LYS A 16 -1.43 42.92 4.29
CA LYS A 16 -0.98 41.55 4.26
C LYS A 16 -2.08 40.67 4.84
N THR A 17 -2.81 40.01 3.98
CA THR A 17 -3.75 38.95 4.36
C THR A 17 -2.97 37.84 5.03
N LYS A 18 -3.25 37.65 6.32
CA LYS A 18 -2.72 36.55 7.15
C LYS A 18 -3.08 35.22 6.47
N PRO A 19 -2.16 34.23 6.38
CA PRO A 19 -2.51 32.91 5.86
C PRO A 19 -3.61 32.31 6.71
N SER A 20 -4.65 31.82 6.06
CA SER A 20 -5.73 31.06 6.67
C SER A 20 -5.16 29.92 7.48
N GLU A 21 -5.46 29.90 8.76
CA GLU A 21 -5.15 28.78 9.64
C GLU A 21 -5.82 27.53 9.07
N THR A 22 -5.02 26.56 8.67
CA THR A 22 -5.46 25.23 8.26
C THR A 22 -6.18 24.63 9.46
N LYS A 23 -7.49 24.58 9.41
CA LYS A 23 -8.30 23.84 10.39
C LYS A 23 -7.90 22.39 10.29
N THR A 24 -7.04 21.95 11.20
CA THR A 24 -6.78 20.52 11.43
C THR A 24 -8.11 19.91 11.85
N SER A 25 -8.74 19.20 10.93
CA SER A 25 -10.01 18.52 11.19
C SER A 25 -9.78 17.46 12.27
N THR A 26 -10.27 17.72 13.47
CA THR A 26 -10.39 16.77 14.58
C THR A 26 -11.49 15.74 14.28
N LYS A 27 -11.33 14.92 13.24
CA LYS A 27 -12.16 13.73 13.01
C LYS A 27 -11.42 12.48 13.52
N GLY A 28 -11.07 12.47 14.81
CA GLY A 28 -10.20 11.43 15.37
C GLY A 28 -10.85 10.08 15.66
N THR A 29 -12.18 9.95 15.65
CA THR A 29 -12.88 8.71 16.04
C THR A 29 -13.59 7.99 14.91
N ASP A 30 -14.06 8.69 13.89
CA ASP A 30 -14.90 8.11 12.83
C ASP A 30 -14.11 7.40 11.72
N ILE A 31 -12.78 7.54 11.72
CA ILE A 31 -11.92 6.96 10.67
C ILE A 31 -11.26 5.64 11.07
N LYS A 32 -11.45 5.16 12.30
CA LYS A 32 -10.87 3.89 12.72
C LYS A 32 -11.52 2.71 12.00
N LEU A 33 -10.69 1.72 11.63
CA LEU A 33 -11.20 0.49 11.04
C LEU A 33 -12.00 -0.29 12.08
N GLU A 34 -13.28 -0.55 11.77
CA GLU A 34 -14.19 -1.27 12.66
C GLU A 34 -13.75 -2.70 12.90
N ALA A 35 -14.18 -3.26 14.06
CA ALA A 35 -13.96 -4.66 14.39
C ALA A 35 -14.65 -5.57 13.35
N GLY A 36 -13.96 -6.60 12.90
CA GLY A 36 -14.46 -7.53 11.90
C GLY A 36 -13.34 -8.27 11.17
N THR A 37 -13.72 -8.97 10.11
CA THR A 37 -12.78 -9.82 9.34
C THR A 37 -11.60 -9.00 8.78
N ASN A 38 -11.87 -7.80 8.24
CA ASN A 38 -10.84 -6.95 7.67
C ASN A 38 -9.82 -6.50 8.72
N LYS A 39 -10.28 -6.04 9.89
CA LYS A 39 -9.40 -5.67 11.00
C LYS A 39 -8.59 -6.86 11.50
N THR A 40 -9.23 -8.01 11.68
CA THR A 40 -8.57 -9.24 12.13
C THR A 40 -7.46 -9.66 11.16
N TYR A 41 -7.74 -9.65 9.86
CA TYR A 41 -6.76 -9.98 8.82
C TYR A 41 -5.58 -9.01 8.82
N LEU A 42 -5.83 -7.71 8.79
CA LEU A 42 -4.78 -6.70 8.77
C LEU A 42 -3.95 -6.68 10.05
N CYS A 43 -4.60 -6.85 11.23
CA CYS A 43 -3.90 -6.96 12.50
C CYS A 43 -2.96 -8.16 12.57
N ALA A 44 -3.28 -9.28 11.93
CA ALA A 44 -2.36 -10.42 11.85
C ALA A 44 -1.06 -10.04 11.13
N HIS A 45 -1.15 -9.32 10.01
CA HIS A 45 0.02 -8.84 9.27
C HIS A 45 0.80 -7.76 10.05
N ILE A 46 0.09 -6.85 10.72
CA ILE A 46 0.70 -5.82 11.58
C ILE A 46 1.48 -6.48 12.72
N CYS A 47 0.89 -7.46 13.41
CA CYS A 47 1.55 -8.18 14.49
C CYS A 47 2.75 -8.99 14.00
N ALA A 48 2.68 -9.59 12.81
CA ALA A 48 3.82 -10.27 12.20
C ALA A 48 4.95 -9.29 11.85
N ALA A 49 4.61 -8.13 11.27
CA ALA A 49 5.57 -7.08 10.94
C ALA A 49 6.23 -6.48 12.18
N SER A 50 5.48 -6.31 13.29
CA SER A 50 6.02 -5.80 14.56
C SER A 50 7.10 -6.73 15.12
N LYS A 51 6.98 -8.05 14.92
CA LYS A 51 7.96 -9.06 15.36
C LYS A 51 9.12 -9.20 14.39
N ALA A 52 8.86 -9.09 13.09
CA ALA A 52 9.85 -9.30 12.01
C ALA A 52 9.73 -8.22 10.93
N PRO A 53 10.11 -6.96 11.23
CA PRO A 53 10.06 -5.89 10.24
C PRO A 53 11.07 -6.14 9.12
N LYS A 54 10.82 -5.58 7.94
CA LYS A 54 11.85 -5.46 6.91
C LYS A 54 12.92 -4.48 7.38
N ILE A 55 14.15 -4.73 6.99
CA ILE A 55 15.27 -3.83 7.30
C ILE A 55 15.63 -3.07 6.03
N GLY A 56 15.62 -1.76 6.11
CA GLY A 56 16.04 -0.86 5.03
C GLY A 56 17.55 -0.77 4.90
N LYS A 57 18.03 -0.08 3.87
CA LYS A 57 19.45 0.02 3.55
C LYS A 57 20.30 0.59 4.70
N ASN A 58 19.73 1.49 5.52
CA ASN A 58 20.40 2.14 6.64
C ASN A 58 20.07 1.46 7.99
N GLY A 59 19.60 0.21 7.99
CA GLY A 59 19.23 -0.53 9.19
C GLY A 59 17.88 -0.13 9.82
N GLN A 60 17.13 0.82 9.21
CA GLN A 60 15.83 1.23 9.73
C GLN A 60 14.80 0.11 9.58
N LYS A 61 13.92 -0.01 10.57
CA LYS A 61 12.78 -0.97 10.54
C LYS A 61 11.65 -0.43 9.68
N LEU A 62 11.25 -1.20 8.68
CA LEU A 62 10.21 -0.85 7.71
C LEU A 62 8.97 -1.72 7.95
N TYR A 63 8.18 -1.34 8.97
CA TYR A 63 7.00 -2.10 9.40
C TYR A 63 5.89 -2.12 8.35
N GLN A 64 5.46 -0.95 7.85
CA GLN A 64 4.45 -0.84 6.80
C GLN A 64 4.87 -1.64 5.57
N ARG A 65 6.13 -1.54 5.15
CA ARG A 65 6.67 -2.31 4.02
C ARG A 65 6.63 -3.82 4.25
N ALA A 66 6.77 -4.29 5.49
CA ALA A 66 6.64 -5.70 5.82
C ALA A 66 5.18 -6.16 5.64
N VAL A 67 4.21 -5.37 6.11
CA VAL A 67 2.77 -5.65 5.95
C VAL A 67 2.39 -5.66 4.48
N THR A 68 2.68 -4.59 3.75
CA THR A 68 2.26 -4.44 2.35
C THR A 68 2.87 -5.51 1.45
N THR A 69 4.14 -5.87 1.69
CA THR A 69 4.79 -6.97 0.94
C THR A 69 4.15 -8.33 1.21
N ALA A 70 3.74 -8.61 2.46
CA ALA A 70 3.09 -9.87 2.79
C ALA A 70 1.74 -9.98 2.07
N ILE A 71 0.92 -8.92 2.10
CA ILE A 71 -0.35 -8.86 1.40
C ILE A 71 -0.17 -8.97 -0.13
N GLN A 72 0.85 -8.31 -0.71
CA GLN A 72 1.18 -8.45 -2.12
C GLN A 72 1.54 -9.90 -2.48
N ALA A 73 2.33 -10.57 -1.63
CA ALA A 73 2.71 -11.97 -1.85
C ALA A 73 1.49 -12.90 -1.82
N GLU A 74 0.53 -12.67 -0.92
CA GLU A 74 -0.73 -13.42 -0.89
C GLU A 74 -1.59 -13.16 -2.13
N ALA A 75 -1.71 -11.91 -2.56
CA ALA A 75 -2.43 -11.58 -3.79
C ALA A 75 -1.79 -12.25 -5.02
N GLU A 76 -0.46 -12.29 -5.11
CA GLU A 76 0.24 -13.00 -6.18
C GLU A 76 0.04 -14.53 -6.10
N ALA A 77 0.15 -15.13 -4.91
CA ALA A 77 -0.10 -16.56 -4.70
C ALA A 77 -1.54 -16.95 -5.06
N ASN A 78 -2.46 -16.00 -4.97
CA ASN A 78 -3.87 -16.15 -5.34
C ASN A 78 -4.18 -15.66 -6.77
N PHE A 79 -3.16 -15.46 -7.61
CA PHE A 79 -3.30 -15.01 -9.00
C PHE A 79 -4.09 -13.70 -9.14
N GLY A 80 -4.06 -12.82 -8.13
CA GLY A 80 -4.80 -11.56 -8.07
C GLY A 80 -6.30 -11.72 -7.77
N VAL A 81 -6.79 -12.93 -7.55
CA VAL A 81 -8.16 -13.20 -7.09
C VAL A 81 -8.18 -13.11 -5.57
N TRP A 82 -8.06 -11.89 -5.06
CA TRP A 82 -7.85 -11.57 -3.64
C TRP A 82 -8.55 -10.28 -3.26
N ALA A 83 -9.15 -10.22 -2.08
CA ALA A 83 -9.91 -9.05 -1.65
C ALA A 83 -9.03 -7.90 -1.12
N TYR A 84 -7.77 -8.16 -0.79
CA TYR A 84 -6.86 -7.17 -0.21
C TYR A 84 -5.75 -6.84 -1.21
N LEU A 85 -5.68 -5.58 -1.60
CA LEU A 85 -4.70 -5.07 -2.56
C LEU A 85 -3.78 -4.08 -1.84
N ALA A 86 -2.49 -4.41 -1.71
CA ALA A 86 -1.54 -3.52 -1.07
C ALA A 86 -0.84 -2.61 -2.10
N GLU A 87 -0.59 -1.36 -1.69
CA GLU A 87 0.14 -0.35 -2.46
C GLU A 87 -0.44 -0.11 -3.87
N VAL A 88 -1.77 -0.03 -3.99
CA VAL A 88 -2.40 0.39 -5.24
C VAL A 88 -2.10 1.85 -5.49
N GLY A 89 -1.48 2.16 -6.63
CA GLY A 89 -1.26 3.54 -7.06
C GLY A 89 -2.48 4.14 -7.72
N TYR A 90 -2.77 5.42 -7.44
CA TYR A 90 -3.88 6.16 -8.05
C TYR A 90 -3.37 7.43 -8.74
N ASN A 91 -3.83 7.66 -9.96
CA ASN A 91 -3.68 8.91 -10.67
C ASN A 91 -4.74 9.89 -10.18
N MET A 92 -4.32 10.93 -9.44
CA MET A 92 -5.21 11.93 -8.84
C MET A 92 -5.62 13.03 -9.83
N ARG A 93 -5.06 13.06 -11.04
CA ARG A 93 -5.44 14.04 -12.09
C ARG A 93 -6.77 13.68 -12.75
N THR A 94 -7.21 12.45 -12.63
CA THR A 94 -8.51 12.01 -13.15
C THR A 94 -9.62 12.24 -12.10
N LYS A 95 -10.84 12.45 -12.55
CA LYS A 95 -12.01 12.59 -11.67
C LYS A 95 -13.10 11.62 -12.14
N PRO A 96 -13.37 10.56 -11.37
CA PRO A 96 -12.72 10.14 -10.12
C PRO A 96 -11.25 9.69 -10.33
N PRO A 97 -10.44 9.63 -9.26
CA PRO A 97 -9.08 9.11 -9.32
C PRO A 97 -9.04 7.68 -9.88
N LYS A 98 -8.09 7.41 -10.77
CA LYS A 98 -7.99 6.14 -11.48
C LYS A 98 -6.83 5.30 -10.95
N ALA A 99 -7.11 4.04 -10.64
CA ALA A 99 -6.07 3.10 -10.27
C ALA A 99 -5.11 2.82 -11.44
N LEU A 100 -3.83 2.78 -11.15
CA LEU A 100 -2.76 2.49 -12.11
C LEU A 100 -2.65 0.98 -12.29
N MET A 101 -3.07 0.52 -13.47
CA MET A 101 -3.10 -0.90 -13.79
C MET A 101 -1.77 -1.39 -14.36
N SER A 102 -1.58 -2.70 -14.35
CA SER A 102 -0.41 -3.34 -14.97
C SER A 102 -0.49 -3.26 -16.49
N ASP A 103 0.63 -2.97 -17.14
CA ASP A 103 0.82 -3.04 -18.59
C ASP A 103 1.25 -4.44 -19.08
N ARG A 104 1.60 -5.34 -18.13
CA ARG A 104 2.10 -6.68 -18.46
C ARG A 104 0.98 -7.54 -19.04
N GLU A 105 1.28 -8.22 -20.13
CA GLU A 105 0.36 -9.18 -20.72
C GLU A 105 -0.10 -10.22 -19.68
N GLY A 106 -1.37 -10.59 -19.73
CA GLY A 106 -2.02 -11.49 -18.77
C GLY A 106 -2.27 -10.88 -17.38
N ARG A 107 -1.84 -9.63 -17.13
CA ARG A 107 -2.02 -8.92 -15.83
C ARG A 107 -2.70 -7.56 -15.96
N ARG A 108 -3.12 -7.14 -17.14
CA ARG A 108 -3.73 -5.82 -17.39
C ARG A 108 -5.00 -5.54 -16.58
N HIS A 109 -5.63 -6.59 -16.08
CA HIS A 109 -6.82 -6.54 -15.21
C HIS A 109 -6.47 -6.36 -13.71
N ARG A 110 -5.19 -6.23 -13.35
CA ARG A 110 -4.74 -6.07 -11.98
C ARG A 110 -4.02 -4.74 -11.80
N PRO A 111 -4.04 -4.17 -10.58
CA PRO A 111 -3.19 -3.04 -10.25
C PRO A 111 -1.71 -3.36 -10.51
N SER A 112 -0.97 -2.34 -10.88
CA SER A 112 0.47 -2.47 -11.06
C SER A 112 1.16 -2.82 -9.73
N SER A 113 1.96 -3.89 -9.72
CA SER A 113 2.84 -4.20 -8.58
C SER A 113 4.02 -3.24 -8.45
N PHE A 114 4.16 -2.31 -9.40
CA PHE A 114 5.16 -1.25 -9.41
C PHE A 114 4.49 0.11 -9.70
N PRO A 115 3.71 0.64 -8.73
CA PRO A 115 2.84 1.79 -8.95
C PRO A 115 3.58 3.05 -9.38
N LEU A 116 4.79 3.31 -8.85
CA LEU A 116 5.60 4.47 -9.26
C LEU A 116 6.02 4.39 -10.74
N GLY A 117 6.36 3.20 -11.22
CA GLY A 117 6.68 2.99 -12.64
C GLY A 117 5.46 3.16 -13.52
N ALA A 118 4.29 2.68 -13.09
CA ALA A 118 3.03 2.89 -13.79
C ALA A 118 2.66 4.39 -13.83
N ALA A 119 2.81 5.10 -12.69
CA ALA A 119 2.56 6.53 -12.63
C ALA A 119 3.44 7.32 -13.63
N LYS A 120 4.73 7.01 -13.69
CA LYS A 120 5.66 7.67 -14.64
C LYS A 120 5.30 7.43 -16.11
N ARG A 121 4.58 6.37 -16.43
CA ARG A 121 4.12 6.10 -17.80
C ARG A 121 2.81 6.82 -18.13
N GLU A 122 1.94 7.02 -17.13
CA GLU A 122 0.59 7.54 -17.33
C GLU A 122 0.43 9.02 -16.96
N ILE A 123 1.38 9.57 -16.19
CA ILE A 123 1.33 10.95 -15.70
C ILE A 123 2.54 11.69 -16.23
N GLU A 124 2.33 12.60 -17.17
CA GLU A 124 3.41 13.37 -17.82
C GLU A 124 4.18 14.25 -16.84
N ASP A 125 3.46 14.92 -15.94
CA ASP A 125 4.04 15.78 -14.91
C ASP A 125 3.75 15.21 -13.51
N MET A 126 4.79 14.66 -12.90
CA MET A 126 4.77 14.03 -11.56
C MET A 126 4.88 15.07 -10.44
N GLY A 127 4.13 16.16 -10.54
CA GLY A 127 4.05 17.17 -9.49
C GLY A 127 3.54 16.63 -8.15
N LYS A 128 3.60 17.47 -7.12
CA LYS A 128 3.11 17.13 -5.77
C LYS A 128 1.60 16.85 -5.81
N GLY A 129 1.15 15.78 -5.16
CA GLY A 129 -0.27 15.45 -5.01
C GLY A 129 -0.94 14.77 -6.20
N VAL A 130 -0.24 14.59 -7.34
CA VAL A 130 -0.83 13.96 -8.54
C VAL A 130 -0.90 12.43 -8.47
N PHE A 131 -0.28 11.86 -7.45
CA PHE A 131 -0.16 10.42 -7.27
C PHE A 131 -0.27 10.06 -5.79
N ARG A 132 -1.07 9.04 -5.48
CA ARG A 132 -1.25 8.50 -4.13
C ARG A 132 -1.15 6.98 -4.12
N ILE A 133 -0.62 6.45 -3.01
CA ILE A 133 -0.50 5.01 -2.77
C ILE A 133 -0.99 4.74 -1.34
N PRO A 134 -2.25 4.37 -1.14
CA PRO A 134 -2.73 3.84 0.14
C PRO A 134 -2.05 2.52 0.48
N ASP A 135 -1.88 2.25 1.78
CA ASP A 135 -1.25 1.00 2.22
C ASP A 135 -2.07 -0.22 1.78
N VAL A 136 -3.39 -0.21 2.02
CA VAL A 136 -4.27 -1.33 1.63
C VAL A 136 -5.61 -0.84 1.10
N THR A 137 -6.00 -1.34 -0.06
CA THR A 137 -7.35 -1.22 -0.62
C THR A 137 -8.08 -2.54 -0.39
N VAL A 138 -9.17 -2.52 0.39
CA VAL A 138 -10.02 -3.68 0.66
C VAL A 138 -11.20 -3.64 -0.30
N LEU A 139 -11.43 -4.72 -1.03
CA LEU A 139 -12.53 -4.85 -1.99
C LEU A 139 -13.78 -5.44 -1.33
N LYS A 140 -14.97 -5.05 -1.80
CA LYS A 140 -16.27 -5.54 -1.31
C LYS A 140 -16.52 -7.02 -1.56
N ILE A 141 -15.71 -7.66 -2.42
CA ILE A 141 -15.89 -9.06 -2.77
C ILE A 141 -15.67 -9.95 -1.54
N LYS A 142 -16.58 -10.90 -1.32
CA LYS A 142 -16.56 -11.77 -0.15
C LYS A 142 -15.93 -13.13 -0.45
N ALA A 143 -15.40 -13.79 0.58
CA ALA A 143 -14.76 -15.10 0.45
C ALA A 143 -15.60 -16.15 -0.28
N PRO A 144 -16.92 -16.30 -0.05
CA PRO A 144 -17.73 -17.25 -0.81
C PRO A 144 -17.76 -16.98 -2.31
N GLU A 145 -17.79 -15.71 -2.73
CA GLU A 145 -17.79 -15.31 -4.14
C GLU A 145 -16.44 -15.66 -4.78
N ILE A 146 -15.33 -15.36 -4.10
CA ILE A 146 -13.98 -15.75 -4.54
C ILE A 146 -13.89 -17.27 -4.71
N ILE A 147 -14.38 -18.03 -3.74
CA ILE A 147 -14.40 -19.50 -3.79
C ILE A 147 -15.20 -20.00 -5.00
N ALA A 148 -16.38 -19.42 -5.24
CA ALA A 148 -17.23 -19.79 -6.37
C ALA A 148 -16.53 -19.54 -7.71
N MET A 149 -15.94 -18.36 -7.90
CA MET A 149 -15.18 -18.01 -9.11
C MET A 149 -13.99 -18.96 -9.33
N ARG A 150 -13.25 -19.30 -8.27
CA ARG A 150 -12.11 -20.22 -8.37
C ARG A 150 -12.53 -21.64 -8.72
N LYS A 151 -13.64 -22.11 -8.16
CA LYS A 151 -14.20 -23.44 -8.48
C LYS A 151 -14.72 -23.52 -9.91
N SER A 152 -15.36 -22.47 -10.40
CA SER A 152 -15.87 -22.42 -11.79
C SER A 152 -14.76 -22.22 -12.83
N GLY A 153 -13.63 -21.61 -12.42
CA GLY A 153 -12.58 -21.16 -13.33
C GLY A 153 -12.92 -19.87 -14.09
N VAL A 154 -14.10 -19.29 -13.84
CA VAL A 154 -14.55 -18.04 -14.47
C VAL A 154 -14.37 -16.90 -13.48
N ILE A 155 -13.45 -15.98 -13.78
CA ILE A 155 -13.13 -14.84 -12.92
C ILE A 155 -13.73 -13.56 -13.50
N ASP A 156 -14.64 -12.94 -12.76
CA ASP A 156 -15.12 -11.59 -13.07
C ASP A 156 -14.11 -10.54 -12.58
N TRP A 157 -13.19 -10.16 -13.45
CA TRP A 157 -12.14 -9.20 -13.14
C TRP A 157 -12.66 -7.80 -12.82
N ASN A 158 -13.86 -7.43 -13.24
CA ASN A 158 -14.45 -6.14 -12.91
C ASN A 158 -14.66 -5.99 -11.41
N ARG A 159 -14.92 -7.09 -10.69
CA ARG A 159 -15.06 -7.11 -9.21
C ARG A 159 -13.75 -6.84 -8.48
N PHE A 160 -12.61 -7.08 -9.13
CA PHE A 160 -11.27 -6.87 -8.58
C PHE A 160 -10.64 -5.54 -9.01
N ASN A 161 -11.35 -4.74 -9.81
CA ASN A 161 -10.89 -3.40 -10.18
C ASN A 161 -11.08 -2.45 -8.96
N PRO A 162 -10.01 -1.79 -8.46
CA PRO A 162 -10.08 -0.95 -7.27
C PRO A 162 -10.64 0.45 -7.58
N ILE A 163 -11.87 0.50 -8.06
CA ILE A 163 -12.67 1.72 -8.21
C ILE A 163 -13.56 1.93 -6.98
N ASN A 164 -14.00 3.16 -6.71
CA ASN A 164 -14.81 3.49 -5.54
C ASN A 164 -16.01 2.55 -5.34
N ALA A 165 -16.70 2.14 -6.42
CA ALA A 165 -17.84 1.21 -6.34
C ALA A 165 -17.47 -0.15 -5.70
N ASN A 166 -16.26 -0.64 -5.98
CA ASN A 166 -15.77 -1.94 -5.50
C ASN A 166 -15.00 -1.86 -4.18
N ILE A 167 -14.58 -0.67 -3.75
CA ILE A 167 -13.84 -0.49 -2.49
C ILE A 167 -14.79 -0.59 -1.30
N GLU A 168 -14.47 -1.46 -0.35
CA GLU A 168 -15.10 -1.54 0.97
C GLU A 168 -14.42 -0.58 1.95
N ASN A 169 -13.08 -0.63 2.03
CA ASN A 169 -12.28 0.26 2.84
C ASN A 169 -10.96 0.60 2.12
N LEU A 170 -10.52 1.84 2.28
CA LEU A 170 -9.18 2.29 1.95
C LEU A 170 -8.43 2.50 3.26
N VAL A 171 -7.45 1.64 3.56
CA VAL A 171 -6.84 1.58 4.89
C VAL A 171 -5.43 2.14 4.83
N GLU A 172 -5.16 3.08 5.73
CA GLU A 172 -3.83 3.59 6.04
C GLU A 172 -3.35 2.96 7.36
N ILE A 173 -2.18 2.35 7.34
CA ILE A 173 -1.60 1.67 8.49
C ILE A 173 -0.59 2.60 9.17
N LYS A 174 -0.69 2.75 10.49
CA LYS A 174 0.18 3.59 11.28
C LYS A 174 0.95 2.76 12.32
N PHE A 175 2.25 3.01 12.43
CA PHE A 175 3.09 2.40 13.45
C PHE A 175 3.65 3.47 14.38
N GLY A 176 3.52 3.23 15.69
CA GLY A 176 4.09 4.10 16.72
C GLY A 176 3.54 5.53 16.65
N LYS A 177 4.38 6.47 16.21
CA LYS A 177 4.04 7.91 16.14
C LYS A 177 3.73 8.41 14.73
N ASP A 178 3.54 7.52 13.77
CA ASP A 178 3.22 7.89 12.39
C ASP A 178 1.92 8.72 12.34
N LYS A 179 1.93 9.77 11.51
CA LYS A 179 0.80 10.68 11.33
C LYS A 179 0.37 10.69 9.87
N TRP A 180 -0.84 11.17 9.62
CA TRP A 180 -1.28 11.51 8.28
C TRP A 180 -0.37 12.59 7.68
N GLY A 181 0.00 12.41 6.42
CA GLY A 181 0.67 13.45 5.65
C GLY A 181 -0.30 14.57 5.26
N ASP A 182 0.28 15.71 4.83
CA ASP A 182 -0.51 16.83 4.33
C ASP A 182 -1.42 16.37 3.20
N MET A 183 -2.72 16.73 3.28
CA MET A 183 -3.75 16.40 2.29
C MET A 183 -3.93 14.89 2.00
N GLN A 184 -3.24 14.00 2.73
CA GLN A 184 -3.29 12.56 2.46
C GLN A 184 -4.70 12.01 2.68
N TYR A 185 -5.37 12.43 3.76
CA TYR A 185 -6.71 11.97 4.07
C TYR A 185 -7.72 12.46 3.02
N GLU A 186 -7.66 13.73 2.68
CA GLU A 186 -8.54 14.37 1.68
C GLU A 186 -8.36 13.75 0.29
N ASP A 187 -7.14 13.44 -0.08
CA ASP A 187 -6.84 12.77 -1.34
C ASP A 187 -7.41 11.33 -1.34
N TYR A 188 -7.33 10.63 -0.20
CA TYR A 188 -7.91 9.28 -0.09
C TYR A 188 -9.44 9.31 -0.12
N GLU A 189 -10.08 10.34 0.44
CA GLU A 189 -11.53 10.56 0.33
C GLU A 189 -11.97 10.77 -1.13
N GLN A 190 -11.13 11.38 -1.98
CA GLN A 190 -11.42 11.46 -3.41
C GLN A 190 -11.39 10.08 -4.10
N ILE A 191 -10.56 9.14 -3.62
CA ILE A 191 -10.48 7.78 -4.15
C ILE A 191 -11.66 6.93 -3.68
N ALA A 192 -12.00 7.02 -2.38
CA ALA A 192 -12.94 6.10 -1.73
C ALA A 192 -13.81 6.83 -0.69
N GLU A 193 -14.66 7.72 -1.15
CA GLU A 193 -15.52 8.59 -0.35
C GLU A 193 -16.24 7.86 0.81
N GLY A 194 -16.04 8.33 2.04
CA GLY A 194 -16.61 7.77 3.25
C GLY A 194 -16.06 6.40 3.69
N LYS A 195 -15.04 5.88 2.99
CA LYS A 195 -14.49 4.53 3.22
C LYS A 195 -13.02 4.54 3.67
N VAL A 196 -12.44 5.72 3.84
CA VAL A 196 -11.08 5.88 4.34
C VAL A 196 -11.03 5.47 5.81
N ARG A 197 -10.07 4.60 6.16
CA ARG A 197 -9.92 4.08 7.52
C ARG A 197 -8.45 4.12 7.94
N GLU A 198 -8.24 4.34 9.23
CA GLU A 198 -6.94 4.22 9.87
C GLU A 198 -6.88 2.94 10.69
N LEU A 199 -5.75 2.26 10.66
CA LEU A 199 -5.45 1.12 11.53
C LEU A 199 -4.05 1.30 12.12
N ALA A 200 -3.99 1.67 13.40
CA ALA A 200 -2.73 1.77 14.12
C ALA A 200 -2.30 0.39 14.68
N ASP A 201 -0.99 0.21 14.86
CA ASP A 201 -0.45 -0.99 15.52
C ASP A 201 -1.02 -1.17 16.94
N THR A 202 -1.31 -0.07 17.64
CA THR A 202 -1.98 -0.06 18.95
C THR A 202 -3.43 -0.52 18.92
N ASP A 203 -4.10 -0.49 17.76
CA ASP A 203 -5.47 -0.99 17.59
C ASP A 203 -5.51 -2.52 17.46
N CYS A 204 -4.32 -3.16 17.37
CA CYS A 204 -4.16 -4.60 17.20
C CYS A 204 -3.61 -5.24 18.48
N SER A 205 -4.29 -6.26 18.99
CA SER A 205 -3.84 -7.05 20.14
C SER A 205 -2.71 -8.00 19.71
N CYS A 206 -1.48 -7.49 19.66
CA CYS A 206 -0.28 -8.26 19.27
C CYS A 206 0.35 -9.00 20.45
N ASP A 207 -0.43 -9.52 21.40
CA ASP A 207 0.09 -10.15 22.60
C ASP A 207 1.01 -11.35 22.27
N THR A 208 2.24 -11.29 22.80
CA THR A 208 3.31 -12.26 22.52
C THR A 208 3.09 -13.58 23.27
N ARG A 209 2.18 -13.65 24.23
CA ARG A 209 1.99 -14.77 25.16
C ARG A 209 0.85 -15.72 24.82
N LYS A 210 -0.07 -15.31 23.97
CA LYS A 210 -1.09 -16.20 23.41
C LYS A 210 -1.05 -16.09 21.89
N PRO A 211 -0.77 -17.19 21.17
CA PRO A 211 -1.20 -17.22 19.78
C PRO A 211 -2.69 -16.90 19.80
N PRO A 212 -3.21 -16.05 18.86
CA PRO A 212 -4.63 -15.75 18.82
C PRO A 212 -5.37 -17.08 18.92
N SER A 213 -6.21 -17.22 19.96
CA SER A 213 -7.02 -18.42 20.21
C SER A 213 -8.12 -18.51 19.15
N GLY A 214 -7.78 -19.02 18.03
CA GLY A 214 -8.45 -18.98 16.76
C GLY A 214 -7.44 -18.37 15.79
N GLY A 215 -6.48 -19.20 15.32
CA GLY A 215 -5.50 -18.74 14.34
C GLY A 215 -6.24 -18.01 13.27
N VAL A 216 -5.74 -16.81 12.89
CA VAL A 216 -6.30 -16.07 11.78
C VAL A 216 -6.31 -17.05 10.62
N LYS A 217 -7.49 -17.58 10.34
CA LYS A 217 -7.69 -18.42 9.17
C LYS A 217 -7.57 -17.48 7.98
N ILE A 218 -6.32 -17.27 7.52
CA ILE A 218 -6.10 -16.72 6.20
C ILE A 218 -6.95 -17.59 5.29
N PRO A 219 -7.91 -17.02 4.54
CA PRO A 219 -8.80 -17.83 3.73
C PRO A 219 -7.95 -18.67 2.77
N VAL A 220 -7.84 -19.96 3.01
CA VAL A 220 -7.19 -20.88 2.08
C VAL A 220 -8.20 -21.13 0.98
N TYR A 221 -8.01 -20.47 -0.14
CA TYR A 221 -8.88 -20.67 -1.29
C TYR A 221 -8.43 -21.91 -2.08
N PRO A 222 -9.41 -22.67 -2.63
CA PRO A 222 -9.08 -23.79 -3.49
C PRO A 222 -8.29 -23.30 -4.72
N PRO A 223 -7.44 -24.14 -5.32
CA PRO A 223 -6.74 -23.79 -6.56
C PRO A 223 -7.74 -23.41 -7.66
N ILE A 224 -7.37 -22.47 -8.52
CA ILE A 224 -8.21 -22.08 -9.68
C ILE A 224 -8.24 -23.27 -10.64
N LYS A 225 -9.43 -23.77 -10.97
CA LYS A 225 -9.59 -24.77 -12.03
C LYS A 225 -9.20 -24.13 -13.36
N ASN A 226 -8.28 -24.78 -14.08
CA ASN A 226 -7.79 -24.35 -15.39
C ASN A 226 -7.28 -22.89 -15.40
N PRO A 227 -6.17 -22.57 -14.71
CA PRO A 227 -5.50 -21.31 -14.99
C PRO A 227 -5.15 -21.32 -16.48
N ASN A 228 -5.55 -20.26 -17.18
CA ASN A 228 -5.33 -20.08 -18.62
C ASN A 228 -3.92 -20.58 -19.01
N PRO A 229 -3.72 -21.46 -19.99
CA PRO A 229 -2.44 -22.11 -20.28
C PRO A 229 -1.30 -21.16 -20.61
N LEU A 230 -1.59 -19.90 -20.94
CA LEU A 230 -0.58 -18.82 -21.09
C LEU A 230 0.02 -18.33 -19.76
N GLY A 231 -0.51 -18.76 -18.60
CA GLY A 231 -0.01 -18.40 -17.27
C GLY A 231 0.73 -19.51 -16.53
N SER A 232 0.83 -20.72 -17.06
CA SER A 232 1.38 -21.88 -16.36
C SER A 232 2.91 -22.04 -16.44
N ALA A 233 3.60 -21.16 -17.14
CA ALA A 233 5.05 -21.14 -17.10
C ALA A 233 5.53 -20.41 -15.83
N ILE A 234 6.02 -21.18 -14.88
CA ILE A 234 6.89 -20.75 -13.78
C ILE A 234 6.19 -20.11 -12.57
N PHE A 235 5.40 -20.87 -11.82
CA PHE A 235 5.24 -20.60 -10.39
C PHE A 235 5.52 -21.87 -9.58
N ARG A 236 6.76 -21.99 -9.09
CA ARG A 236 7.03 -22.84 -7.92
C ARG A 236 6.32 -22.18 -6.73
N PRO A 237 5.49 -22.90 -5.96
CA PRO A 237 4.90 -22.35 -4.76
C PRO A 237 6.03 -21.92 -3.83
N VAL A 238 6.01 -20.65 -3.40
CA VAL A 238 6.92 -20.14 -2.36
C VAL A 238 6.39 -20.63 -1.01
N SER A 239 6.41 -21.95 -0.82
CA SER A 239 6.03 -22.59 0.45
C SER A 239 7.16 -22.57 1.48
N ASN A 240 8.28 -21.89 1.23
CA ASN A 240 9.44 -21.86 2.11
C ASN A 240 9.93 -20.47 2.52
N ALA A 241 9.08 -19.46 2.54
CA ALA A 241 9.48 -18.12 2.99
C ALA A 241 9.75 -18.02 4.51
N LEU A 242 9.56 -19.10 5.28
CA LEU A 242 9.82 -19.15 6.73
C LEU A 242 10.79 -20.28 7.15
N ALA A 243 11.48 -20.94 6.23
CA ALA A 243 12.54 -21.87 6.61
C ALA A 243 13.82 -21.08 6.94
N PRO A 244 14.49 -21.35 8.08
CA PRO A 244 15.74 -20.68 8.41
C PRO A 244 16.78 -21.02 7.34
N ARG A 245 17.41 -20.00 6.76
CA ARG A 245 18.54 -20.17 5.86
C ARG A 245 19.61 -20.99 6.56
N LYS A 246 19.88 -22.19 6.06
CA LYS A 246 21.09 -22.94 6.40
C LYS A 246 22.28 -22.07 6.02
N THR A 247 23.11 -21.79 7.01
CA THR A 247 24.39 -21.13 6.86
C THR A 247 25.23 -21.83 5.78
N ILE A 248 25.62 -21.07 4.76
CA ILE A 248 26.59 -21.52 3.78
C ILE A 248 27.95 -21.54 4.50
N PRO A 249 28.69 -22.64 4.53
CA PRO A 249 30.04 -22.65 5.08
C PRO A 249 30.94 -21.77 4.21
N SER A 250 31.67 -20.86 4.84
CA SER A 250 32.66 -20.00 4.22
C SER A 250 33.81 -20.89 3.71
N MET A 251 33.90 -21.07 2.40
CA MET A 251 35.13 -21.53 1.77
C MET A 251 36.09 -20.33 1.64
N LEU A 252 36.78 -20.01 2.72
CA LEU A 252 38.04 -19.28 2.74
C LEU A 252 39.13 -20.33 2.91
N GLY A 253 39.73 -20.73 1.81
CA GLY A 253 40.85 -21.66 1.80
C GLY A 253 41.70 -21.51 0.54
N GLY A 254 42.75 -20.73 0.63
CA GLY A 254 44.00 -20.95 -0.06
C GLY A 254 44.10 -20.41 -1.50
N LEU A 255 44.92 -19.39 -1.64
CA LEU A 255 45.97 -19.33 -2.65
C LEU A 255 46.82 -18.10 -2.43
N GLY A 256 47.76 -18.26 -1.50
CA GLY A 256 48.97 -17.45 -1.52
C GLY A 256 50.00 -18.19 -2.36
N LYS A 257 50.50 -17.58 -3.42
CA LYS A 257 51.89 -17.70 -3.87
C LYS A 257 52.27 -16.50 -4.70
N LEU A 258 53.04 -15.67 -4.08
CA LEU A 258 53.89 -14.66 -4.69
C LEU A 258 54.82 -15.28 -5.74
N ILE A 259 54.88 -14.67 -6.93
CA ILE A 259 55.97 -14.80 -7.87
C ILE A 259 56.61 -13.44 -7.95
N ALA A 260 57.90 -13.35 -7.53
CA ALA A 260 58.76 -12.20 -7.69
C ALA A 260 59.25 -12.06 -9.15
N PRO A 261 59.50 -10.84 -9.65
CA PRO A 261 60.10 -10.64 -10.96
C PRO A 261 61.64 -10.79 -10.91
N PRO A 262 62.29 -11.24 -11.98
CA PRO A 262 63.75 -11.28 -12.07
C PRO A 262 64.35 -9.93 -12.39
N SER A 263 65.57 -9.73 -11.94
CA SER A 263 66.50 -8.65 -12.08
C SER A 263 66.71 -8.13 -13.51
#